data_d0512b12119dcbd5b999beef8f1a5a57
#
_entry.id   d0512b12119dcbd5b999beef8f1a5a57
#
_cell.length_a   1.000
_cell.length_b   1.000
_cell.length_c   1.000
_cell.angle_alpha   90.00
_cell.angle_beta   90.00
_cell.angle_gamma   90.00
#
_symmetry.space_group_name_H-M   'P 1'
#
loop_
_entity.id
_entity.type
_entity.pdbx_description
1 polymer ?
#
loop_
_entity_poly.entity_id
_entity_poly.type
_entity_poly.pdbx_seq_one_letter_code
_entity_poly.pdbx_strand_id
1 'polypeptide(L)'
;MAAYQIQSLVGAFKEHYDKDSFMKNLLLDNLLLIDIYEREKQLHIQANAPRVVMLVETQYGRSRDRDRDALVILQGMIGPGSGDFVTQVDENSVVIIHAAESDHADEAVARYADGVLNYLQEEGIQDARVAYGTVVGELKEISHSYKEARMALDVSRIFFEEKDVI
;
A
#
# COMPACT_ATOMS: atom_id res chain seq x y z
N MET A 1 20.11 2.98 -31.32
CA MET A 1 20.03 2.12 -30.12
C MET A 1 19.81 2.89 -28.82
N ALA A 2 20.53 3.96 -28.55
CA ALA A 2 20.31 4.78 -27.33
C ALA A 2 18.90 5.39 -27.26
N ALA A 3 18.36 5.88 -28.38
CA ALA A 3 17.02 6.45 -28.44
C ALA A 3 15.91 5.43 -28.09
N TYR A 4 16.07 4.17 -28.52
CA TYR A 4 15.13 3.09 -28.22
C TYR A 4 15.11 2.75 -26.70
N GLN A 5 16.27 2.69 -26.06
CA GLN A 5 16.39 2.45 -24.63
C GLN A 5 15.77 3.59 -23.80
N ILE A 6 15.95 4.83 -24.20
CA ILE A 6 15.34 6.00 -23.55
C ILE A 6 13.83 5.96 -23.68
N GLN A 7 13.29 5.65 -24.85
CA GLN A 7 11.84 5.50 -25.05
C GLN A 7 11.24 4.37 -24.20
N SER A 8 11.95 3.25 -24.08
CA SER A 8 11.52 2.12 -23.23
C SER A 8 11.49 2.52 -21.75
N LEU A 9 12.50 3.24 -21.26
CA LEU A 9 12.55 3.74 -19.87
C LEU A 9 11.46 4.77 -19.60
N VAL A 10 11.21 5.69 -20.52
CA VAL A 10 10.14 6.69 -20.39
C VAL A 10 8.77 6.01 -20.38
N GLY A 11 8.55 5.00 -21.22
CA GLY A 11 7.31 4.21 -21.24
C GLY A 11 7.07 3.47 -19.93
N ALA A 12 8.10 2.81 -19.39
CA ALA A 12 8.03 2.10 -18.11
C ALA A 12 7.77 3.07 -16.94
N PHE A 13 8.40 4.23 -16.93
CA PHE A 13 8.18 5.27 -15.93
C PHE A 13 6.74 5.81 -15.99
N LYS A 14 6.23 6.09 -17.18
CA LYS A 14 4.87 6.56 -17.38
C LYS A 14 3.84 5.53 -16.91
N GLU A 15 4.03 4.27 -17.24
CA GLU A 15 3.15 3.18 -16.81
C GLU A 15 3.10 3.06 -15.28
N HIS A 16 4.25 3.12 -14.61
CA HIS A 16 4.33 3.11 -13.16
C HIS A 16 3.63 4.33 -12.55
N TYR A 17 3.84 5.51 -13.12
CA TYR A 17 3.19 6.75 -12.67
C TYR A 17 1.68 6.69 -12.83
N ASP A 18 1.18 6.20 -13.97
CA ASP A 18 -0.25 6.07 -14.22
C ASP A 18 -0.90 5.07 -13.26
N LYS A 19 -0.23 3.96 -12.97
CA LYS A 19 -0.68 2.96 -12.00
C LYS A 19 -0.71 3.52 -10.58
N ASP A 20 0.33 4.23 -10.17
CA ASP A 20 0.42 4.88 -8.85
C ASP A 20 -0.71 5.91 -8.68
N SER A 21 -0.91 6.77 -9.65
CA SER A 21 -1.98 7.77 -9.65
C SER A 21 -3.37 7.11 -9.59
N PHE A 22 -3.58 6.05 -10.35
CA PHE A 22 -4.82 5.28 -10.32
C PHE A 22 -5.08 4.68 -8.93
N MET A 23 -4.09 4.02 -8.35
CA MET A 23 -4.22 3.40 -7.02
C MET A 23 -4.49 4.45 -5.92
N LYS A 24 -3.83 5.60 -5.97
CA LYS A 24 -4.09 6.70 -5.04
C LYS A 24 -5.52 7.20 -5.11
N ASN A 25 -6.02 7.45 -6.31
CA ASN A 25 -7.39 7.91 -6.52
C ASN A 25 -8.41 6.85 -6.12
N LEU A 26 -8.10 5.59 -6.35
CA LEU A 26 -8.93 4.47 -5.95
C LEU A 26 -9.05 4.36 -4.42
N LEU A 27 -7.93 4.47 -3.71
CA LEU A 27 -7.88 4.48 -2.24
C LEU A 27 -8.71 5.62 -1.65
N LEU A 28 -8.66 6.80 -2.26
CA LEU A 28 -9.36 8.00 -1.82
C LEU A 28 -10.83 8.06 -2.26
N ASP A 29 -11.31 7.04 -2.97
CA ASP A 29 -12.67 6.96 -3.49
C ASP A 29 -13.04 8.15 -4.42
N ASN A 30 -12.10 8.56 -5.25
CA ASN A 30 -12.22 9.70 -6.16
C ASN A 30 -12.61 9.32 -7.60
N LEU A 31 -12.88 8.03 -7.87
CA LEU A 31 -13.13 7.53 -9.20
C LEU A 31 -14.58 7.05 -9.35
N LEU A 32 -15.17 7.28 -10.51
CA LEU A 32 -16.43 6.67 -10.90
C LEU A 32 -16.20 5.20 -11.29
N LEU A 33 -17.23 4.37 -11.14
CA LEU A 33 -17.16 2.95 -11.47
C LEU A 33 -16.71 2.71 -12.91
N ILE A 34 -17.21 3.49 -13.84
CA ILE A 34 -16.83 3.36 -15.25
C ILE A 34 -15.35 3.65 -15.47
N ASP A 35 -14.82 4.65 -14.79
CA ASP A 35 -13.40 5.00 -14.87
C ASP A 35 -12.52 3.90 -14.26
N ILE A 36 -12.98 3.26 -13.18
CA ILE A 36 -12.30 2.12 -12.57
C ILE A 36 -12.19 0.97 -13.57
N TYR A 37 -13.29 0.58 -14.19
CA TYR A 37 -13.33 -0.51 -15.17
C TYR A 37 -12.46 -0.23 -16.40
N GLU A 38 -12.49 1.00 -16.91
CA GLU A 38 -11.67 1.38 -18.06
C GLU A 38 -10.18 1.34 -17.73
N ARG A 39 -9.81 1.86 -16.56
CA ARG A 39 -8.41 1.91 -16.11
C ARG A 39 -7.85 0.54 -15.75
N GLU A 40 -8.65 -0.34 -15.15
CA GLU A 40 -8.25 -1.73 -14.90
C GLU A 40 -7.80 -2.41 -16.18
N LYS A 41 -8.56 -2.23 -17.26
CA LYS A 41 -8.23 -2.79 -18.57
C LYS A 41 -6.97 -2.17 -19.16
N GLN A 42 -6.86 -0.84 -19.11
CA GLN A 42 -5.71 -0.11 -19.66
C GLN A 42 -4.39 -0.46 -18.95
N LEU A 43 -4.45 -0.64 -17.63
CA LEU A 43 -3.28 -0.91 -16.80
C LEU A 43 -3.04 -2.40 -16.57
N HIS A 44 -3.86 -3.28 -17.16
CA HIS A 44 -3.78 -4.73 -17.01
C HIS A 44 -3.80 -5.19 -15.54
N ILE A 45 -4.67 -4.59 -14.75
CA ILE A 45 -4.86 -4.93 -13.34
C ILE A 45 -6.03 -5.89 -13.23
N GLN A 46 -5.83 -6.98 -12.50
CA GLN A 46 -6.89 -7.95 -12.24
C GLN A 46 -7.93 -7.35 -11.30
N ALA A 47 -9.18 -7.21 -11.78
CA ALA A 47 -10.28 -6.62 -11.03
C ALA A 47 -10.75 -7.49 -9.86
N ASN A 48 -10.89 -8.78 -10.10
CA ASN A 48 -11.42 -9.77 -9.16
C ASN A 48 -10.27 -10.58 -8.54
N ALA A 49 -9.63 -10.02 -7.54
CA ALA A 49 -8.59 -10.69 -6.77
C ALA A 49 -8.66 -10.20 -5.31
N PRO A 50 -8.48 -11.10 -4.34
CA PRO A 50 -8.48 -10.70 -2.93
C PRO A 50 -7.32 -9.75 -2.64
N ARG A 51 -7.64 -8.62 -2.02
CA ARG A 51 -6.65 -7.61 -1.61
C ARG A 51 -7.01 -7.04 -0.26
N VAL A 52 -6.00 -6.62 0.46
CA VAL A 52 -6.15 -5.90 1.73
C VAL A 52 -5.28 -4.65 1.71
N VAL A 53 -5.76 -3.58 2.30
CA VAL A 53 -4.99 -2.36 2.46
C VAL A 53 -4.35 -2.33 3.84
N MET A 54 -3.05 -2.06 3.88
CA MET A 54 -2.29 -1.85 5.10
C MET A 54 -1.74 -0.42 5.13
N LEU A 55 -1.82 0.21 6.29
CA LEU A 55 -1.21 1.50 6.55
C LEU A 55 -0.03 1.31 7.48
N VAL A 56 1.11 1.82 7.06
CA VAL A 56 2.33 1.83 7.86
C VAL A 56 2.62 3.26 8.27
N GLU A 57 2.54 3.53 9.56
CA GLU A 57 2.86 4.83 10.14
C GLU A 57 4.13 4.73 10.94
N THR A 58 5.05 5.64 10.69
CA THR A 58 6.24 5.79 11.51
C THR A 58 6.01 6.91 12.51
N GLN A 59 6.27 6.63 13.79
CA GLN A 59 6.08 7.67 14.81
C GLN A 59 7.10 8.78 14.62
N TYR A 60 6.53 9.85 14.23
CA TYR A 60 6.87 11.20 14.53
C TYR A 60 8.23 11.77 14.26
N GLY A 61 8.28 12.51 13.21
CA GLY A 61 8.55 13.95 13.28
C GLY A 61 9.91 14.39 13.80
N ARG A 62 10.82 13.49 14.04
CA ARG A 62 12.17 13.89 14.38
C ARG A 62 13.13 13.95 13.21
N SER A 63 12.72 13.43 12.05
CA SER A 63 13.38 13.76 10.79
C SER A 63 12.49 13.45 9.59
N ARG A 64 12.29 14.42 8.73
CA ARG A 64 11.67 14.26 7.41
C ARG A 64 12.34 13.18 6.56
N ASP A 65 13.53 12.75 6.94
CA ASP A 65 14.31 11.74 6.24
C ASP A 65 13.81 10.32 6.56
N ARG A 66 13.22 10.07 7.74
CA ARG A 66 12.73 8.74 8.14
C ARG A 66 11.48 8.28 7.38
N ASP A 67 10.57 9.20 7.07
CA ASP A 67 9.34 8.84 6.33
C ASP A 67 9.66 8.45 4.89
N ARG A 68 10.63 9.11 4.28
CA ARG A 68 11.16 8.73 2.96
C ARG A 68 11.83 7.37 3.02
N ASP A 69 12.55 7.10 4.10
CA ASP A 69 13.25 5.84 4.30
C ASP A 69 12.26 4.66 4.40
N ALA A 70 11.14 4.82 5.10
CA ALA A 70 10.11 3.79 5.19
C ALA A 70 9.51 3.45 3.81
N LEU A 71 9.19 4.45 3.00
CA LEU A 71 8.69 4.22 1.65
C LEU A 71 9.70 3.47 0.78
N VAL A 72 10.95 3.90 0.80
CA VAL A 72 12.04 3.27 0.03
C VAL A 72 12.30 1.84 0.51
N ILE A 73 12.33 1.61 1.82
CA ILE A 73 12.52 0.29 2.41
C ILE A 73 11.39 -0.65 1.98
N LEU A 74 10.15 -0.21 2.09
CA LEU A 74 9.00 -1.03 1.71
C LEU A 74 8.92 -1.28 0.20
N GLN A 75 9.29 -0.32 -0.61
CA GLN A 75 9.40 -0.51 -2.06
C GLN A 75 10.48 -1.55 -2.40
N GLY A 76 11.56 -1.59 -1.64
CA GLY A 76 12.61 -2.61 -1.79
C GLY A 76 12.17 -3.99 -1.33
N MET A 77 11.39 -4.07 -0.26
CA MET A 77 10.82 -5.33 0.24
C MET A 77 9.82 -5.93 -0.76
N ILE A 78 8.99 -5.08 -1.35
CA ILE A 78 7.96 -5.47 -2.31
C ILE A 78 8.56 -5.36 -3.71
N GLY A 79 9.11 -6.46 -4.19
CA GLY A 79 9.72 -6.53 -5.51
C GLY A 79 8.69 -6.47 -6.65
N PRO A 80 9.13 -6.13 -7.87
CA PRO A 80 8.27 -6.20 -9.05
C PRO A 80 7.78 -7.64 -9.27
N GLY A 81 6.49 -7.81 -9.54
CA GLY A 81 5.87 -9.12 -9.77
C GLY A 81 5.33 -9.82 -8.53
N SER A 82 5.44 -9.23 -7.34
CA SER A 82 4.84 -9.79 -6.12
C SER A 82 3.31 -9.71 -6.08
N GLY A 83 2.71 -8.86 -6.92
CA GLY A 83 1.28 -8.56 -6.89
C GLY A 83 0.89 -7.49 -5.87
N ASP A 84 1.80 -7.10 -5.00
CA ASP A 84 1.60 -6.06 -4.02
C ASP A 84 1.97 -4.69 -4.60
N PHE A 85 1.39 -3.64 -4.05
CA PHE A 85 1.63 -2.28 -4.48
C PHE A 85 1.88 -1.37 -3.28
N VAL A 86 2.91 -0.53 -3.37
CA VAL A 86 3.27 0.43 -2.32
C VAL A 86 3.11 1.84 -2.86
N THR A 87 2.41 2.67 -2.12
CA THR A 87 2.23 4.07 -2.45
C THR A 87 2.16 4.92 -1.18
N GLN A 88 2.08 6.22 -1.36
CA GLN A 88 1.94 7.17 -0.26
C GLN A 88 0.85 8.17 -0.62
N VAL A 89 -0.17 8.26 0.22
CA VAL A 89 -1.31 9.17 0.02
C VAL A 89 -1.10 10.48 0.79
N ASP A 90 -0.48 10.39 1.95
CA ASP A 90 -0.15 11.55 2.80
C ASP A 90 1.29 11.45 3.32
N GLU A 91 1.74 12.50 4.01
CA GLU A 91 3.12 12.60 4.50
C GLU A 91 3.43 11.66 5.68
N ASN A 92 2.41 11.14 6.34
CA ASN A 92 2.56 10.45 7.63
C ASN A 92 2.47 8.92 7.52
N SER A 93 1.98 8.40 6.40
CA SER A 93 1.76 6.97 6.26
C SER A 93 2.09 6.46 4.87
N VAL A 94 2.62 5.25 4.84
CA VAL A 94 2.83 4.48 3.62
C VAL A 94 1.68 3.48 3.49
N VAL A 95 1.18 3.30 2.28
CA VAL A 95 0.07 2.39 1.99
C VAL A 95 0.61 1.19 1.23
N ILE A 96 0.30 -0.01 1.73
CA ILE A 96 0.55 -1.27 1.03
C ILE A 96 -0.78 -1.85 0.61
N ILE A 97 -0.95 -2.13 -0.68
CA ILE A 97 -2.06 -2.91 -1.20
C ILE A 97 -1.54 -4.32 -1.41
N HIS A 98 -1.90 -5.22 -0.48
CA HIS A 98 -1.41 -6.58 -0.44
C HIS A 98 -2.37 -7.53 -1.14
N ALA A 99 -1.84 -8.35 -2.06
CA ALA A 99 -2.58 -9.43 -2.69
C ALA A 99 -2.75 -10.59 -1.69
N ALA A 100 -3.97 -10.79 -1.21
CA ALA A 100 -4.28 -11.87 -0.28
C ALA A 100 -4.50 -13.19 -1.04
N GLU A 101 -4.28 -14.31 -0.37
CA GLU A 101 -4.47 -15.63 -0.98
C GLU A 101 -5.95 -16.01 -1.12
N SER A 102 -6.80 -15.53 -0.22
CA SER A 102 -8.24 -15.77 -0.22
C SER A 102 -8.98 -14.71 0.59
N ASP A 103 -10.32 -14.68 0.47
CA ASP A 103 -11.18 -13.77 1.23
C ASP A 103 -11.16 -14.05 2.75
N HIS A 104 -10.66 -15.21 3.16
CA HIS A 104 -10.61 -15.66 4.55
C HIS A 104 -9.17 -15.81 5.07
N ALA A 105 -8.27 -14.94 4.64
CA ALA A 105 -6.86 -15.02 4.93
C ALA A 105 -6.43 -14.20 6.17
N ASP A 106 -7.28 -14.06 7.18
CA ASP A 106 -7.03 -13.18 8.34
C ASP A 106 -5.72 -13.47 9.05
N GLU A 107 -5.42 -14.75 9.28
CA GLU A 107 -4.14 -15.13 9.91
C GLU A 107 -2.93 -14.84 9.01
N ALA A 108 -3.08 -15.06 7.71
CA ALA A 108 -2.02 -14.77 6.74
C ALA A 108 -1.76 -13.26 6.63
N VAL A 109 -2.82 -12.46 6.66
CA VAL A 109 -2.72 -10.99 6.68
C VAL A 109 -2.02 -10.50 7.94
N ALA A 110 -2.38 -11.05 9.11
CA ALA A 110 -1.74 -10.71 10.37
C ALA A 110 -0.25 -11.07 10.36
N ARG A 111 0.11 -12.25 9.86
CA ARG A 111 1.51 -12.66 9.71
C ARG A 111 2.28 -11.75 8.74
N TYR A 112 1.65 -11.34 7.66
CA TYR A 112 2.25 -10.40 6.72
C TYR A 112 2.51 -9.04 7.37
N ALA A 113 1.56 -8.54 8.14
CA ALA A 113 1.71 -7.29 8.89
C ALA A 113 2.85 -7.36 9.91
N ASP A 114 2.96 -8.47 10.65
CA ASP A 114 4.08 -8.72 11.55
C ASP A 114 5.43 -8.78 10.80
N GLY A 115 5.43 -9.39 9.62
CA GLY A 115 6.61 -9.46 8.75
C GLY A 115 7.05 -8.08 8.27
N VAL A 116 6.11 -7.22 7.90
CA VAL A 116 6.38 -5.82 7.51
C VAL A 116 7.02 -5.07 8.68
N LEU A 117 6.46 -5.21 9.86
CA LEU A 117 6.96 -4.57 11.08
C LEU A 117 8.38 -5.02 11.42
N ASN A 118 8.61 -6.33 11.39
CA ASN A 118 9.94 -6.92 11.65
C ASN A 118 10.98 -6.45 10.63
N TYR A 119 10.60 -6.41 9.37
CA TYR A 119 11.49 -5.92 8.29
C TYR A 119 11.89 -4.45 8.52
N LEU A 120 10.94 -3.60 8.89
CA LEU A 120 11.22 -2.20 9.20
C LEU A 120 12.14 -2.06 10.41
N GLN A 121 11.94 -2.88 11.44
CA GLN A 121 12.79 -2.90 12.62
C GLN A 121 14.22 -3.31 12.29
N GLU A 122 14.41 -4.33 11.46
CA GLU A 122 15.72 -4.76 10.96
C GLU A 122 16.44 -3.68 10.18
N GLU A 123 15.70 -2.86 9.44
CA GLU A 123 16.23 -1.72 8.67
C GLU A 123 16.40 -0.44 9.52
N GLY A 124 16.16 -0.50 10.82
CA GLY A 124 16.42 0.58 11.77
C GLY A 124 15.22 1.46 12.13
N ILE A 125 14.02 1.12 11.68
CA ILE A 125 12.78 1.83 12.03
C ILE A 125 12.10 1.09 13.18
N GLN A 126 12.26 1.59 14.40
CA GLN A 126 11.77 0.93 15.62
C GLN A 126 10.36 1.35 16.05
N ASP A 127 9.88 2.46 15.53
CA ASP A 127 8.66 3.12 15.97
C ASP A 127 7.52 3.05 14.95
N ALA A 128 7.53 2.04 14.08
CA ALA A 128 6.49 1.83 13.09
C ALA A 128 5.25 1.18 13.69
N ARG A 129 4.09 1.57 13.17
CA ARG A 129 2.80 0.92 13.44
C ARG A 129 2.17 0.47 12.13
N VAL A 130 1.54 -0.68 12.15
CA VAL A 130 0.84 -1.25 11.01
C VAL A 130 -0.63 -1.47 11.38
N ALA A 131 -1.51 -0.89 10.59
CA ALA A 131 -2.95 -1.16 10.67
C ALA A 131 -3.43 -1.69 9.31
N TYR A 132 -4.43 -2.54 9.32
CA TYR A 132 -5.00 -3.08 8.08
C TYR A 132 -6.51 -3.20 8.17
N GLY A 133 -7.16 -3.12 7.00
CA GLY A 133 -8.60 -3.32 6.87
C GLY A 133 -8.95 -4.78 6.60
N THR A 134 -10.19 -5.02 6.21
CA THR A 134 -10.64 -6.35 5.79
C THR A 134 -10.17 -6.65 4.36
N VAL A 135 -10.04 -7.94 4.06
CA VAL A 135 -9.78 -8.40 2.69
C VAL A 135 -11.01 -8.16 1.84
N VAL A 136 -10.82 -7.52 0.69
CA VAL A 136 -11.88 -7.26 -0.30
C VAL A 136 -11.64 -8.09 -1.55
N GLY A 137 -12.72 -8.51 -2.20
CA GLY A 137 -12.66 -9.39 -3.38
C GLY A 137 -12.50 -8.66 -4.70
N GLU A 138 -12.85 -7.37 -4.74
CA GLU A 138 -12.83 -6.58 -5.96
C GLU A 138 -12.03 -5.30 -5.78
N LEU A 139 -11.35 -4.89 -6.83
CA LEU A 139 -10.51 -3.68 -6.82
C LEU A 139 -11.32 -2.41 -6.47
N LYS A 140 -12.56 -2.32 -6.93
CA LYS A 140 -13.45 -1.19 -6.62
C LYS A 140 -13.75 -1.00 -5.13
N GLU A 141 -13.57 -2.06 -4.33
CA GLU A 141 -13.84 -2.05 -2.88
C GLU A 141 -12.61 -1.68 -2.04
N ILE A 142 -11.50 -1.40 -2.69
CA ILE A 142 -10.22 -1.16 -1.99
C ILE A 142 -10.25 0.07 -1.08
N SER A 143 -11.05 1.09 -1.44
CA SER A 143 -11.27 2.27 -0.60
C SER A 143 -11.89 1.92 0.74
N HIS A 144 -12.71 0.89 0.78
CA HIS A 144 -13.34 0.40 2.00
C HIS A 144 -12.30 -0.17 2.98
N SER A 145 -11.43 -1.04 2.50
CA SER A 145 -10.32 -1.57 3.27
C SER A 145 -9.37 -0.46 3.77
N TYR A 146 -9.12 0.53 2.92
CA TYR A 146 -8.33 1.72 3.29
C TYR A 146 -8.95 2.51 4.44
N LYS A 147 -10.26 2.79 4.37
CA LYS A 147 -10.98 3.51 5.42
C LYS A 147 -10.96 2.76 6.75
N GLU A 148 -11.12 1.44 6.72
CA GLU A 148 -11.03 0.61 7.91
C GLU A 148 -9.62 0.63 8.53
N ALA A 149 -8.57 0.51 7.71
CA ALA A 149 -7.19 0.58 8.16
C ALA A 149 -6.89 1.96 8.79
N ARG A 150 -7.37 3.04 8.17
CA ARG A 150 -7.25 4.40 8.70
C ARG A 150 -7.94 4.54 10.04
N MET A 151 -9.16 4.06 10.14
CA MET A 151 -9.93 4.09 11.40
C MET A 151 -9.24 3.30 12.50
N ALA A 152 -8.74 2.11 12.20
CA ALA A 152 -7.98 1.30 13.16
C ALA A 152 -6.74 2.03 13.69
N LEU A 153 -6.01 2.69 12.78
CA LEU A 153 -4.83 3.46 13.15
C LEU A 153 -5.19 4.65 14.05
N ASP A 154 -6.25 5.38 13.72
CA ASP A 154 -6.72 6.54 14.50
C ASP A 154 -7.20 6.11 15.90
N VAL A 155 -7.95 5.01 15.99
CA VAL A 155 -8.40 4.45 17.28
C VAL A 155 -7.20 4.01 18.12
N SER A 156 -6.19 3.41 17.50
CA SER A 156 -5.01 2.97 18.24
C SER A 156 -4.23 4.11 18.88
N ARG A 157 -4.18 5.25 18.22
CA ARG A 157 -3.53 6.44 18.78
C ARG A 157 -4.18 6.92 20.07
N ILE A 158 -5.49 6.68 20.23
CA ILE A 158 -6.27 7.14 21.38
C ILE A 158 -6.19 6.13 22.53
N PHE A 159 -6.25 4.81 22.25
CA PHE A 159 -6.45 3.78 23.25
C PHE A 159 -5.27 2.85 23.49
N PHE A 160 -4.31 2.78 22.56
CA PHE A 160 -3.26 1.77 22.58
C PHE A 160 -1.90 2.38 22.20
N GLU A 161 -1.33 3.17 23.07
CA GLU A 161 -0.03 3.82 22.82
C GLU A 161 1.13 2.82 22.64
N GLU A 162 0.95 1.54 23.03
CA GLU A 162 2.01 0.53 23.06
C GLU A 162 1.84 -0.62 22.04
N LYS A 163 0.78 -0.62 21.21
CA LYS A 163 0.57 -1.70 20.22
C LYS A 163 1.09 -1.31 18.83
N ASP A 164 1.94 -2.13 18.28
CA ASP A 164 2.59 -1.90 16.99
C ASP A 164 1.75 -2.43 15.80
N VAL A 165 0.93 -3.47 16.00
CA VAL A 165 0.02 -4.04 15.00
C VAL A 165 -1.42 -4.00 15.49
N ILE A 166 -2.32 -3.56 14.61
CA ILE A 166 -3.73 -3.33 14.95
C ILE A 166 -4.65 -3.96 13.91
#